data_63d6faa0a00907213d8bde7c35c8592b
#
_entry.id   63d6faa0a00907213d8bde7c35c8592b
#
_cell.length_a   1.000
_cell.length_b   1.000
_cell.length_c   1.000
_cell.angle_alpha   90.00
_cell.angle_beta   90.00
_cell.angle_gamma   90.00
#
_symmetry.space_group_name_H-M   'P 1'
#
loop_
_entity.id
_entity.type
_entity.pdbx_description
1 polymer ?
#
loop_
_entity_poly.entity_id
_entity_poly.type
_entity_poly.pdbx_seq_one_letter_code
_entity_poly.pdbx_strand_id
1 'polypeptide(L)'
;MRKEPVIAALYPVGMLLLQLLVAIVLGGLLTSMGKSLLMPYLGIFGHLIALAAGMVLFGAMLDWFRKKDNKIFAYYLMHDYAFPARWRGVNPPALEDRMTAFAATIADAMNRDVDEVLIVCHSSGAHLAISVLADLFRDGRVPKGGPS
;
A
#
# COMPACT_ATOMS: atom_id res chain seq x y z
N MET A 1 -18.84 7.73 16.36
CA MET A 1 -17.77 7.47 15.33
C MET A 1 -18.27 6.36 14.42
N ARG A 2 -18.26 6.56 13.10
CA ARG A 2 -18.63 5.52 12.14
C ARG A 2 -17.57 4.40 12.19
N LYS A 3 -17.99 3.15 12.37
CA LYS A 3 -17.08 1.98 12.51
C LYS A 3 -16.44 1.56 11.17
N GLU A 4 -17.11 1.84 10.07
CA GLU A 4 -16.71 1.45 8.72
C GLU A 4 -15.32 1.97 8.29
N PRO A 5 -14.96 3.27 8.49
CA PRO A 5 -13.64 3.75 8.08
C PRO A 5 -12.50 3.15 8.92
N VAL A 6 -12.77 2.77 10.18
CA VAL A 6 -11.76 2.11 11.04
C VAL A 6 -11.48 0.70 10.54
N ILE A 7 -12.53 -0.05 10.15
CA ILE A 7 -12.39 -1.40 9.60
C ILE A 7 -11.61 -1.36 8.29
N ALA A 8 -11.93 -0.42 7.40
CA ALA A 8 -11.22 -0.24 6.15
C ALA A 8 -9.72 0.10 6.37
N ALA A 9 -9.40 0.95 7.34
CA ALA A 9 -8.03 1.31 7.67
C ALA A 9 -7.23 0.14 8.29
N LEU A 10 -7.89 -0.79 9.00
CA LEU A 10 -7.25 -1.96 9.59
C LEU A 10 -7.12 -3.14 8.62
N TYR A 11 -7.79 -3.11 7.46
CA TYR A 11 -7.76 -4.18 6.48
C TYR A 11 -6.34 -4.66 6.11
N PRO A 12 -5.38 -3.79 5.70
CA PRO A 12 -4.06 -4.26 5.28
C PRO A 12 -3.30 -4.91 6.43
N VAL A 13 -3.42 -4.39 7.65
CA VAL A 13 -2.81 -4.98 8.85
C VAL A 13 -3.39 -6.36 9.13
N GLY A 14 -4.72 -6.48 9.12
CA GLY A 14 -5.41 -7.75 9.31
C GLY A 14 -5.03 -8.80 8.27
N MET A 15 -4.93 -8.40 6.99
CA MET A 15 -4.52 -9.29 5.91
C MET A 15 -3.06 -9.74 6.04
N LEU A 16 -2.14 -8.86 6.43
CA LEU A 16 -0.74 -9.24 6.67
C LEU A 16 -0.61 -10.21 7.85
N LEU A 17 -1.35 -9.97 8.94
CA LEU A 17 -1.37 -10.89 10.09
C LEU A 17 -1.96 -12.25 9.70
N LEU A 18 -3.02 -12.29 8.90
CA LEU A 18 -3.60 -13.54 8.39
C LEU A 18 -2.61 -14.30 7.50
N GLN A 19 -1.92 -13.62 6.59
CA GLN A 19 -0.89 -14.23 5.74
C GLN A 19 0.26 -14.80 6.56
N LEU A 20 0.71 -14.05 7.57
CA LEU A 20 1.75 -14.51 8.49
C LEU A 20 1.29 -15.75 9.28
N LEU A 21 0.07 -15.74 9.80
CA LEU A 21 -0.52 -16.88 10.51
C LEU A 21 -0.58 -18.12 9.63
N VAL A 22 -1.07 -17.99 8.40
CA VAL A 22 -1.14 -19.10 7.43
C VAL A 22 0.26 -19.65 7.14
N ALA A 23 1.26 -18.78 6.93
CA ALA A 23 2.63 -19.22 6.67
C ALA A 23 3.23 -19.96 7.89
N ILE A 24 3.00 -19.48 9.11
CA ILE A 24 3.45 -20.14 10.36
C ILE A 24 2.78 -21.51 10.51
N VAL A 25 1.47 -21.59 10.31
CA VAL A 25 0.71 -22.85 10.45
C VAL A 25 1.21 -23.88 9.44
N LEU A 26 1.32 -23.52 8.16
CA LEU A 26 1.75 -24.45 7.11
C LEU A 26 3.23 -24.88 7.27
N GLY A 27 4.12 -23.94 7.59
CA GLY A 27 5.52 -24.24 7.89
C GLY A 27 5.69 -25.12 9.12
N GLY A 28 4.92 -24.83 10.18
CA GLY A 28 4.91 -25.61 11.42
C GLY A 28 4.34 -27.04 11.22
N LEU A 29 3.27 -27.17 10.44
CA LEU A 29 2.71 -28.48 10.08
C LEU A 29 3.73 -29.32 9.30
N LEU A 30 4.39 -28.74 8.29
CA LEU A 30 5.43 -29.45 7.54
C LEU A 30 6.59 -29.88 8.44
N THR A 31 7.06 -28.99 9.33
CA THR A 31 8.09 -29.32 10.32
C THR A 31 7.64 -30.49 11.23
N SER A 32 6.42 -30.45 11.75
CA SER A 32 5.89 -31.47 12.64
C SER A 32 5.75 -32.82 11.96
N MET A 33 5.18 -32.84 10.75
CA MET A 33 5.06 -34.06 9.94
C MET A 33 6.43 -34.61 9.54
N GLY A 34 7.32 -33.76 9.06
CA GLY A 34 8.68 -34.14 8.67
C GLY A 34 9.47 -34.71 9.86
N LYS A 35 9.34 -34.10 11.05
CA LYS A 35 9.94 -34.63 12.27
C LYS A 35 9.41 -36.04 12.57
N SER A 36 8.11 -36.25 12.54
CA SER A 36 7.49 -37.57 12.83
C SER A 36 7.97 -38.66 11.86
N LEU A 37 8.18 -38.31 10.59
CA LEU A 37 8.62 -39.25 9.55
C LEU A 37 10.11 -39.52 9.58
N LEU A 38 10.95 -38.51 9.77
CA LEU A 38 12.41 -38.60 9.59
C LEU A 38 13.16 -38.92 10.89
N MET A 39 12.65 -38.48 12.05
CA MET A 39 13.33 -38.64 13.32
C MET A 39 13.59 -40.13 13.68
N PRO A 40 12.68 -41.09 13.42
CA PRO A 40 12.94 -42.51 13.70
C PRO A 40 14.12 -43.10 12.92
N TYR A 41 14.42 -42.55 11.74
CA TYR A 41 15.48 -43.08 10.87
C TYR A 41 16.80 -42.28 10.96
N LEU A 42 16.70 -40.96 11.17
CA LEU A 42 17.82 -40.02 11.10
C LEU A 42 18.10 -39.30 12.43
N GLY A 43 17.34 -39.58 13.49
CA GLY A 43 17.49 -38.93 14.77
C GLY A 43 17.43 -37.39 14.66
N ILE A 44 18.39 -36.71 15.27
CA ILE A 44 18.46 -35.24 15.28
C ILE A 44 18.57 -34.62 13.87
N PHE A 45 19.26 -35.30 12.96
CA PHE A 45 19.37 -34.81 11.57
C PHE A 45 18.02 -34.78 10.85
N GLY A 46 17.14 -35.77 11.12
CA GLY A 46 15.78 -35.77 10.61
C GLY A 46 14.97 -34.58 11.11
N HIS A 47 15.16 -34.19 12.36
CA HIS A 47 14.52 -32.98 12.91
C HIS A 47 15.04 -31.71 12.24
N LEU A 48 16.36 -31.58 12.05
CA LEU A 48 16.96 -30.41 11.42
C LEU A 48 16.51 -30.27 9.95
N ILE A 49 16.41 -31.37 9.22
CA ILE A 49 15.91 -31.37 7.83
C ILE A 49 14.44 -30.92 7.80
N ALA A 50 13.59 -31.46 8.70
CA ALA A 50 12.19 -31.09 8.79
C ALA A 50 12.02 -29.58 9.13
N LEU A 51 12.82 -29.06 10.06
CA LEU A 51 12.82 -27.66 10.43
C LEU A 51 13.22 -26.77 9.23
N ALA A 52 14.30 -27.14 8.53
CA ALA A 52 14.74 -26.41 7.33
C ALA A 52 13.65 -26.39 6.25
N ALA A 53 13.00 -27.51 5.98
CA ALA A 53 11.90 -27.61 5.03
C ALA A 53 10.70 -26.71 5.44
N GLY A 54 10.34 -26.71 6.70
CA GLY A 54 9.29 -25.84 7.23
C GLY A 54 9.62 -24.35 7.11
N MET A 55 10.86 -23.95 7.37
CA MET A 55 11.31 -22.57 7.19
C MET A 55 11.32 -22.15 5.70
N VAL A 56 11.73 -23.05 4.81
CA VAL A 56 11.66 -22.79 3.37
C VAL A 56 10.23 -22.61 2.91
N LEU A 57 9.30 -23.46 3.36
CA LEU A 57 7.87 -23.32 3.04
C LEU A 57 7.31 -22.01 3.59
N PHE A 58 7.63 -21.66 4.83
CA PHE A 58 7.23 -20.39 5.45
C PHE A 58 7.67 -19.20 4.59
N GLY A 59 8.95 -19.13 4.22
CA GLY A 59 9.47 -18.04 3.36
C GLY A 59 8.83 -18.03 1.96
N ALA A 60 8.66 -19.20 1.34
CA ALA A 60 8.01 -19.32 0.06
C ALA A 60 6.54 -18.85 0.07
N MET A 61 5.81 -19.13 1.15
CA MET A 61 4.43 -18.66 1.33
C MET A 61 4.36 -17.13 1.44
N LEU A 62 5.25 -16.51 2.22
CA LEU A 62 5.30 -15.04 2.32
C LEU A 62 5.65 -14.39 0.98
N ASP A 63 6.62 -14.96 0.24
CA ASP A 63 6.98 -14.47 -1.09
C ASP A 63 5.83 -14.65 -2.09
N TRP A 64 5.11 -15.77 -2.02
CA TRP A 64 3.93 -16.01 -2.83
C TRP A 64 2.82 -14.99 -2.57
N PHE A 65 2.50 -14.69 -1.30
CA PHE A 65 1.54 -13.65 -0.94
C PHE A 65 1.96 -12.28 -1.47
N ARG A 66 3.24 -11.93 -1.32
CA ARG A 66 3.80 -10.68 -1.85
C ARG A 66 3.64 -10.58 -3.36
N LYS A 67 3.93 -11.65 -4.11
CA LYS A 67 3.75 -11.69 -5.57
C LYS A 67 2.30 -11.61 -6.02
N LYS A 68 1.36 -12.00 -5.17
CA LYS A 68 -0.09 -11.95 -5.41
C LYS A 68 -0.76 -10.70 -4.85
N ASP A 69 0.00 -9.73 -4.37
CA ASP A 69 -0.53 -8.52 -3.74
C ASP A 69 -1.39 -7.67 -4.69
N ASN A 70 -1.21 -7.77 -6.01
CA ASN A 70 -2.09 -7.15 -7.01
C ASN A 70 -3.57 -7.54 -6.89
N LYS A 71 -3.90 -8.62 -6.16
CA LYS A 71 -5.28 -9.05 -5.88
C LYS A 71 -5.73 -8.74 -4.45
N ILE A 72 -4.79 -8.63 -3.52
CA ILE A 72 -5.04 -8.50 -2.07
C ILE A 72 -4.84 -7.04 -1.63
N PHE A 73 -3.92 -6.31 -2.27
CA PHE A 73 -3.57 -4.91 -1.99
C PHE A 73 -3.09 -4.64 -0.55
N ALA A 74 -2.67 -5.67 0.20
CA ALA A 74 -2.24 -5.50 1.59
C ALA A 74 -0.88 -4.78 1.68
N TYR A 75 0.11 -5.20 0.91
CA TYR A 75 1.43 -4.56 0.85
C TYR A 75 1.35 -3.18 0.20
N TYR A 76 0.55 -3.04 -0.87
CA TYR A 76 0.32 -1.75 -1.53
C TYR A 76 -0.25 -0.72 -0.55
N LEU A 77 -1.33 -1.06 0.17
CA LEU A 77 -1.96 -0.16 1.14
C LEU A 77 -1.05 0.15 2.33
N MET A 78 -0.27 -0.82 2.81
CA MET A 78 0.73 -0.56 3.85
C MET A 78 1.82 0.40 3.40
N HIS A 79 2.24 0.32 2.14
CA HIS A 79 3.21 1.27 1.57
C HIS A 79 2.63 2.68 1.47
N ASP A 80 1.36 2.79 1.03
CA ASP A 80 0.63 4.06 0.97
C ASP A 80 0.47 4.69 2.36
N TYR A 81 0.19 3.90 3.40
CA TYR A 81 0.13 4.39 4.78
C TYR A 81 1.50 4.75 5.38
N ALA A 82 2.55 4.03 5.01
CA ALA A 82 3.89 4.30 5.50
C ALA A 82 4.47 5.62 4.97
N PHE A 83 4.04 6.04 3.78
CA PHE A 83 4.55 7.25 3.15
C PHE A 83 4.26 8.52 3.98
N PRO A 84 3.01 8.89 4.31
CA PRO A 84 2.72 10.06 5.14
C PRO A 84 3.24 9.92 6.58
N ALA A 85 3.27 8.69 7.12
CA ALA A 85 3.83 8.44 8.45
C ALA A 85 5.34 8.74 8.50
N ARG A 86 6.10 8.36 7.47
CA ARG A 86 7.54 8.65 7.36
C ARG A 86 7.84 10.14 7.33
N TRP A 87 7.00 10.91 6.66
CA TRP A 87 7.17 12.36 6.50
C TRP A 87 6.39 13.18 7.53
N ARG A 88 5.77 12.52 8.53
CA ARG A 88 5.00 13.18 9.62
C ARG A 88 3.95 14.17 9.12
N GLY A 89 3.33 13.87 7.98
CA GLY A 89 2.32 14.71 7.35
C GLY A 89 2.88 15.92 6.56
N VAL A 90 4.20 16.07 6.47
CA VAL A 90 4.83 17.07 5.61
C VAL A 90 5.07 16.46 4.23
N ASN A 91 4.83 17.21 3.18
CA ASN A 91 5.14 16.73 1.83
C ASN A 91 6.65 16.76 1.60
N PRO A 92 7.25 15.70 1.00
CA PRO A 92 8.64 15.75 0.56
C PRO A 92 8.82 16.79 -0.57
N PRO A 93 9.99 17.40 -0.71
CA PRO A 93 10.23 18.43 -1.75
C PRO A 93 9.87 17.99 -3.17
N ALA A 94 10.20 16.74 -3.53
CA ALA A 94 9.85 16.20 -4.83
C ALA A 94 8.32 16.07 -5.06
N LEU A 95 7.52 15.93 -4.01
CA LEU A 95 6.05 15.95 -4.10
C LEU A 95 5.54 17.38 -4.26
N GLU A 96 6.09 18.35 -3.52
CA GLU A 96 5.77 19.78 -3.67
C GLU A 96 6.06 20.29 -5.09
N ASP A 97 7.22 19.91 -5.65
CA ASP A 97 7.56 20.25 -7.04
C ASP A 97 6.52 19.69 -8.02
N ARG A 98 6.06 18.44 -7.79
CA ARG A 98 5.01 17.82 -8.62
C ARG A 98 3.67 18.52 -8.46
N MET A 99 3.26 18.86 -7.25
CA MET A 99 2.02 19.59 -6.99
C MET A 99 2.04 20.96 -7.67
N THR A 100 3.18 21.67 -7.61
CA THR A 100 3.38 22.94 -8.32
C THR A 100 3.26 22.77 -9.84
N ALA A 101 3.84 21.72 -10.40
CA ALA A 101 3.72 21.40 -11.83
C ALA A 101 2.26 21.09 -12.23
N PHE A 102 1.52 20.34 -11.40
CA PHE A 102 0.09 20.10 -11.63
C PHE A 102 -0.74 21.39 -11.55
N ALA A 103 -0.46 22.25 -10.56
CA ALA A 103 -1.12 23.54 -10.45
C ALA A 103 -0.87 24.41 -11.71
N ALA A 104 0.34 24.41 -12.25
CA ALA A 104 0.63 25.12 -13.49
C ALA A 104 -0.15 24.57 -14.68
N THR A 105 -0.23 23.23 -14.81
CA THR A 105 -0.98 22.56 -15.87
C THR A 105 -2.48 22.87 -15.80
N ILE A 106 -3.06 22.86 -14.61
CA ILE A 106 -4.49 23.17 -14.40
C ILE A 106 -4.75 24.65 -14.74
N ALA A 107 -3.89 25.57 -14.25
CA ALA A 107 -4.02 26.99 -14.56
C ALA A 107 -3.91 27.28 -16.07
N ASP A 108 -3.00 26.60 -16.76
CA ASP A 108 -2.87 26.70 -18.22
C ASP A 108 -4.13 26.17 -18.94
N ALA A 109 -4.68 25.05 -18.50
CA ALA A 109 -5.92 24.49 -19.04
C ALA A 109 -7.10 25.45 -18.86
N MET A 110 -7.22 26.09 -17.68
CA MET A 110 -8.28 27.05 -17.37
C MET A 110 -8.19 28.36 -18.20
N ASN A 111 -7.03 28.66 -18.77
CA ASN A 111 -6.82 29.84 -19.62
C ASN A 111 -7.00 29.52 -21.12
N ARG A 112 -7.36 28.28 -21.48
CA ARG A 112 -7.67 27.92 -22.86
C ARG A 112 -9.13 28.22 -23.18
N ASP A 113 -9.45 28.25 -24.46
CA ASP A 113 -10.81 28.38 -24.97
C ASP A 113 -11.52 27.02 -24.86
N VAL A 114 -11.97 26.67 -23.64
CA VAL A 114 -12.68 25.42 -23.31
C VAL A 114 -13.84 25.74 -22.38
N ASP A 115 -14.91 24.97 -22.50
CA ASP A 115 -16.11 25.17 -21.68
C ASP A 115 -15.92 24.69 -20.23
N GLU A 116 -15.10 23.64 -20.04
CA GLU A 116 -14.94 22.94 -18.75
C GLU A 116 -13.53 22.36 -18.60
N VAL A 117 -13.01 22.36 -17.37
CA VAL A 117 -11.76 21.66 -17.00
C VAL A 117 -12.07 20.62 -15.93
N LEU A 118 -12.08 19.34 -16.33
CA LEU A 118 -12.37 18.23 -15.43
C LEU A 118 -11.08 17.70 -14.78
N ILE A 119 -11.01 17.72 -13.44
CA ILE A 119 -9.91 17.16 -12.67
C ILE A 119 -10.32 15.82 -12.08
N VAL A 120 -9.74 14.72 -12.59
CA VAL A 120 -10.02 13.36 -12.13
C VAL A 120 -8.94 12.90 -11.17
N CYS A 121 -9.34 12.51 -9.95
CA CYS A 121 -8.45 12.08 -8.89
C CYS A 121 -8.86 10.73 -8.35
N HIS A 122 -7.90 9.95 -7.87
CA HIS A 122 -8.17 8.64 -7.28
C HIS A 122 -7.38 8.43 -5.99
N SER A 123 -8.05 7.88 -4.94
CA SER A 123 -7.44 7.50 -3.67
C SER A 123 -6.70 8.66 -2.99
N SER A 124 -5.45 8.47 -2.56
CA SER A 124 -4.59 9.51 -1.96
C SER A 124 -4.39 10.73 -2.87
N GLY A 125 -4.44 10.54 -4.19
CA GLY A 125 -4.40 11.63 -5.16
C GLY A 125 -5.56 12.63 -5.01
N ALA A 126 -6.71 12.23 -4.45
CA ALA A 126 -7.82 13.14 -4.21
C ALA A 126 -7.48 14.20 -3.12
N HIS A 127 -6.76 13.80 -2.09
CA HIS A 127 -6.29 14.75 -1.06
C HIS A 127 -5.28 15.74 -1.62
N LEU A 128 -4.34 15.27 -2.44
CA LEU A 128 -3.35 16.14 -3.09
C LEU A 128 -4.02 17.13 -4.06
N ALA A 129 -5.02 16.68 -4.81
CA ALA A 129 -5.77 17.55 -5.71
C ALA A 129 -6.49 18.69 -4.97
N ILE A 130 -7.08 18.43 -3.81
CA ILE A 130 -7.68 19.48 -2.98
C ILE A 130 -6.63 20.51 -2.57
N SER A 131 -5.43 20.07 -2.18
CA SER A 131 -4.33 20.97 -1.82
C SER A 131 -3.88 21.81 -3.03
N VAL A 132 -3.70 21.18 -4.19
CA VAL A 132 -3.34 21.88 -5.44
C VAL A 132 -4.38 22.93 -5.82
N LEU A 133 -5.68 22.59 -5.74
CA LEU A 133 -6.75 23.54 -6.02
C LEU A 133 -6.80 24.68 -5.01
N ALA A 134 -6.62 24.38 -3.71
CA ALA A 134 -6.58 25.40 -2.68
C ALA A 134 -5.44 26.40 -2.91
N ASP A 135 -4.27 25.95 -3.37
CA ASP A 135 -3.15 26.81 -3.71
C ASP A 135 -3.45 27.65 -4.94
N LEU A 136 -4.06 27.08 -6.00
CA LEU A 136 -4.49 27.84 -7.17
C LEU A 136 -5.45 28.98 -6.81
N PHE A 137 -6.42 28.73 -5.92
CA PHE A 137 -7.35 29.76 -5.45
C PHE A 137 -6.63 30.82 -4.60
N ARG A 138 -5.77 30.41 -3.70
CA ARG A 138 -5.00 31.29 -2.81
C ARG A 138 -4.09 32.22 -3.59
N ASP A 139 -3.44 31.70 -4.62
CA ASP A 139 -2.52 32.43 -5.50
C ASP A 139 -3.23 33.29 -6.56
N GLY A 140 -4.57 33.26 -6.59
CA GLY A 140 -5.37 34.02 -7.55
C GLY A 140 -5.17 33.59 -9.01
N ARG A 141 -4.75 32.33 -9.24
CA ARG A 141 -4.46 31.78 -10.57
C ARG A 141 -5.68 31.20 -11.27
N VAL A 142 -6.84 31.23 -10.61
CA VAL A 142 -8.13 30.83 -11.20
C VAL A 142 -8.75 32.05 -11.91
N PRO A 143 -9.02 31.99 -13.22
CA PRO A 143 -9.60 33.11 -13.97
C PRO A 143 -11.00 33.46 -13.44
N LYS A 144 -11.28 34.75 -13.28
CA LYS A 144 -12.65 35.20 -12.97
C LYS A 144 -13.51 35.07 -14.22
N GLY A 145 -14.51 34.17 -14.19
CA GLY A 145 -15.37 33.90 -15.33
C GLY A 145 -14.79 32.95 -16.38
N GLY A 146 -13.75 32.21 -16.00
CA GLY A 146 -13.21 31.11 -16.80
C GLY A 146 -14.07 29.85 -16.75
N PRO A 147 -13.64 28.75 -17.38
CA PRO A 147 -14.34 27.49 -17.40
C PRO A 147 -14.62 26.96 -15.99
N SER A 148 -15.73 26.30 -15.82
CA SER A 148 -16.23 25.75 -14.53
C SER A 148 -15.52 24.45 -14.13
#